data_cc8cb90c6f68842e41be65bb1616950d
#
_entry.id   cc8cb90c6f68842e41be65bb1616950d
#
_cell.length_a   1.000
_cell.length_b   1.000
_cell.length_c   1.000
_cell.angle_alpha   90.00
_cell.angle_beta   90.00
_cell.angle_gamma   90.00
#
_symmetry.space_group_name_H-M   'P 1'
#
loop_
_entity.id
_entity.type
_entity.pdbx_description
1 polymer ?
#
loop_
_entity_poly.entity_id
_entity_poly.type
_entity_poly.pdbx_seq_one_letter_code
_entity_poly.pdbx_strand_id
1 'polypeptide(L)'
;MDGKIFEKLIDVSECAFFISKSGGDMEITYASRKFYSMLQYSKEEFEEKYNNSLMAVILPEEKQKVKNLIARQFAAGGIVKVECRVKRKDGTIAWLAISAKSILHMMENKFFCSCQDVTKSKNNVESVFKAKHEIDVIANSIPGGVIKIRMKDMKILYANDGYFMLSGYSRAEFHINFGDYCDRIIHPSDMKMVMSTFGTTVENHGLLGFEHRLLGKMGHTKWVYVNGRKIDDESGDDVYLCVLMDITSRKIMEAEFEENARRFKYVSEYLKEAMWTYDINEKKFSMSGSLGEAFSEEKFLNTWDDLPDILELFHPDDVEIFEKRIKERVEKAGSSRYIYRIRDNSALFRNVEICAVSVSDDGGEKPDKIYSVARIVDMVDGISTVLDKERDEISGQNKLVNMAKSAQAKAEDNITSLMPYAFFQKNF
;
A
#
# COMPACT_ATOMS: atom_id res chain seq x y z
N MET A 1 -29.20 -2.07 65.55
CA MET A 1 -29.38 -1.54 64.20
C MET A 1 -30.63 -2.15 63.63
N ASP A 2 -31.65 -1.34 63.37
CA ASP A 2 -32.96 -1.86 62.93
C ASP A 2 -32.82 -2.58 61.60
N GLY A 3 -33.31 -3.83 61.55
CA GLY A 3 -33.30 -4.64 60.35
C GLY A 3 -33.89 -3.95 59.11
N LYS A 4 -34.85 -3.06 59.34
CA LYS A 4 -35.46 -2.23 58.29
C LYS A 4 -34.51 -1.18 57.65
N ILE A 5 -33.52 -0.67 58.40
CA ILE A 5 -32.50 0.23 57.86
C ILE A 5 -31.52 -0.53 57.01
N PHE A 6 -31.16 -1.74 57.41
CA PHE A 6 -30.27 -2.62 56.65
C PHE A 6 -30.91 -3.06 55.33
N GLU A 7 -32.16 -3.46 55.32
CA GLU A 7 -32.90 -3.76 54.05
C GLU A 7 -32.98 -2.60 53.11
N LYS A 8 -33.22 -1.39 53.60
CA LYS A 8 -33.25 -0.17 52.79
C LYS A 8 -31.87 0.17 52.20
N LEU A 9 -30.79 -0.03 52.91
CA LEU A 9 -29.42 0.17 52.43
C LEU A 9 -29.06 -0.84 51.34
N ILE A 10 -29.51 -2.08 51.49
CA ILE A 10 -29.31 -3.12 50.45
C ILE A 10 -30.11 -2.80 49.19
N ASP A 11 -31.33 -2.30 49.33
CA ASP A 11 -32.18 -1.98 48.16
C ASP A 11 -31.71 -0.76 47.35
N VAL A 12 -30.99 0.17 48.00
CA VAL A 12 -30.41 1.34 47.33
C VAL A 12 -29.04 1.04 46.69
N SER A 13 -28.39 -0.06 47.12
CA SER A 13 -27.10 -0.49 46.58
C SER A 13 -27.18 -0.94 45.12
N GLU A 14 -26.19 -0.58 44.30
CA GLU A 14 -26.04 -1.12 42.94
C GLU A 14 -25.69 -2.61 42.93
N CYS A 15 -25.17 -3.14 44.03
CA CYS A 15 -24.83 -4.55 44.19
C CYS A 15 -26.03 -5.37 44.74
N ALA A 16 -26.18 -6.58 44.25
CA ALA A 16 -27.04 -7.56 44.88
C ALA A 16 -26.27 -8.27 46.00
N PHE A 17 -27.00 -8.72 47.05
CA PHE A 17 -26.43 -9.45 48.15
C PHE A 17 -27.16 -10.77 48.35
N PHE A 18 -26.40 -11.79 48.76
CA PHE A 18 -26.99 -13.08 49.15
C PHE A 18 -26.13 -13.77 50.23
N ILE A 19 -26.74 -14.68 50.94
CA ILE A 19 -26.08 -15.54 51.91
C ILE A 19 -26.23 -16.99 51.41
N SER A 20 -25.12 -17.68 51.30
CA SER A 20 -25.12 -19.10 50.93
C SER A 20 -24.51 -20.00 52.00
N LYS A 21 -24.92 -21.25 52.04
CA LYS A 21 -24.26 -22.30 52.84
C LYS A 21 -22.91 -22.63 52.23
N SER A 22 -21.99 -23.04 53.08
CA SER A 22 -20.72 -23.63 52.66
C SER A 22 -20.98 -25.05 52.16
N GLY A 23 -20.89 -25.28 50.84
CA GLY A 23 -21.12 -26.61 50.25
C GLY A 23 -21.04 -26.57 48.74
N GLY A 24 -21.02 -27.76 48.09
CA GLY A 24 -20.79 -27.92 46.67
C GLY A 24 -21.77 -27.22 45.73
N ASP A 25 -23.01 -26.98 46.18
CA ASP A 25 -24.07 -26.37 45.40
C ASP A 25 -24.32 -24.90 45.76
N MET A 26 -23.66 -24.37 46.81
CA MET A 26 -23.82 -23.00 47.28
C MET A 26 -25.30 -22.62 47.44
N GLU A 27 -26.03 -23.38 48.28
CA GLU A 27 -27.46 -23.14 48.55
C GLU A 27 -27.65 -21.74 49.14
N ILE A 28 -28.47 -20.92 48.51
CA ILE A 28 -28.82 -19.56 48.93
C ILE A 28 -29.86 -19.60 50.00
N THR A 29 -29.55 -19.11 51.19
CA THR A 29 -30.49 -19.02 52.32
C THR A 29 -31.20 -17.67 52.40
N TYR A 30 -30.61 -16.64 51.87
CA TYR A 30 -31.17 -15.30 51.75
C TYR A 30 -30.62 -14.65 50.49
N ALA A 31 -31.43 -13.90 49.75
CA ALA A 31 -30.95 -13.01 48.68
C ALA A 31 -31.83 -11.74 48.64
N SER A 32 -31.18 -10.62 48.29
CA SER A 32 -31.86 -9.35 48.05
C SER A 32 -32.73 -9.42 46.78
N ARG A 33 -33.77 -8.63 46.70
CA ARG A 33 -34.65 -8.55 45.51
C ARG A 33 -33.85 -8.30 44.23
N LYS A 34 -32.77 -7.53 44.31
CA LYS A 34 -31.88 -7.24 43.19
C LYS A 34 -31.16 -8.45 42.63
N PHE A 35 -30.83 -9.45 43.47
CA PHE A 35 -30.23 -10.72 43.00
C PHE A 35 -31.15 -11.45 42.04
N TYR A 36 -32.42 -11.59 42.38
CA TYR A 36 -33.39 -12.25 41.53
C TYR A 36 -33.66 -11.43 40.24
N SER A 37 -33.79 -10.10 40.38
CA SER A 37 -34.04 -9.26 39.22
C SER A 37 -32.89 -9.27 38.21
N MET A 38 -31.63 -9.38 38.64
CA MET A 38 -30.47 -9.55 37.76
C MET A 38 -30.51 -10.84 36.93
N LEU A 39 -31.07 -11.90 37.50
CA LEU A 39 -31.26 -13.20 36.86
C LEU A 39 -32.61 -13.30 36.11
N GLN A 40 -33.50 -12.31 36.30
CA GLN A 40 -34.84 -12.22 35.69
C GLN A 40 -35.81 -13.31 36.22
N TYR A 41 -35.60 -13.79 37.43
CA TYR A 41 -36.50 -14.72 38.11
C TYR A 41 -37.23 -14.02 39.27
N SER A 42 -38.43 -14.49 39.61
CA SER A 42 -38.95 -14.26 40.96
C SER A 42 -38.22 -15.17 41.97
N LYS A 43 -38.37 -14.87 43.25
CA LYS A 43 -37.81 -15.73 44.30
C LYS A 43 -38.40 -17.13 44.24
N GLU A 44 -39.71 -17.23 44.09
CA GLU A 44 -40.48 -18.48 44.01
C GLU A 44 -40.06 -19.31 42.78
N GLU A 45 -39.96 -18.67 41.60
CA GLU A 45 -39.48 -19.33 40.37
C GLU A 45 -38.06 -19.85 40.47
N PHE A 46 -37.18 -19.09 41.15
CA PHE A 46 -35.79 -19.49 41.34
C PHE A 46 -35.68 -20.70 42.31
N GLU A 47 -36.49 -20.68 43.38
CA GLU A 47 -36.56 -21.77 44.35
C GLU A 47 -37.11 -23.04 43.70
N GLU A 48 -38.23 -22.95 42.99
CA GLU A 48 -38.84 -24.10 42.32
C GLU A 48 -37.93 -24.72 41.25
N LYS A 49 -37.27 -23.89 40.45
CA LYS A 49 -36.48 -24.36 39.29
C LYS A 49 -35.07 -24.82 39.67
N TYR A 50 -34.42 -24.15 40.62
CA TYR A 50 -33.01 -24.36 40.94
C TYR A 50 -32.74 -24.78 42.38
N ASN A 51 -33.79 -25.00 43.18
CA ASN A 51 -33.67 -25.34 44.57
C ASN A 51 -32.72 -24.41 45.34
N ASN A 52 -32.78 -23.12 45.04
CA ASN A 52 -31.90 -22.06 45.57
C ASN A 52 -30.40 -22.31 45.35
N SER A 53 -30.00 -23.11 44.35
CA SER A 53 -28.61 -23.38 44.06
C SER A 53 -28.02 -22.30 43.14
N LEU A 54 -27.00 -21.57 43.61
CA LEU A 54 -26.25 -20.63 42.77
C LEU A 54 -25.51 -21.38 41.65
N MET A 55 -24.96 -22.54 41.93
CA MET A 55 -24.23 -23.34 40.97
C MET A 55 -25.11 -23.82 39.79
N ALA A 56 -26.45 -23.89 39.98
CA ALA A 56 -27.35 -24.34 38.94
C ALA A 56 -27.45 -23.36 37.80
N VAL A 57 -27.35 -22.04 38.04
CA VAL A 57 -27.48 -20.99 37.01
C VAL A 57 -26.14 -20.66 36.30
N ILE A 58 -25.01 -21.11 36.86
CA ILE A 58 -23.70 -20.96 36.23
C ILE A 58 -23.62 -21.88 35.02
N LEU A 59 -23.00 -21.40 33.93
CA LEU A 59 -22.82 -22.20 32.71
C LEU A 59 -22.07 -23.50 33.01
N PRO A 60 -22.48 -24.64 32.44
CA PRO A 60 -21.91 -25.95 32.73
C PRO A 60 -20.39 -26.03 32.63
N GLU A 61 -19.84 -25.40 31.56
CA GLU A 61 -18.41 -25.36 31.29
C GLU A 61 -17.59 -24.59 32.34
N GLU A 62 -18.22 -23.70 33.11
CA GLU A 62 -17.53 -22.89 34.12
C GLU A 62 -17.66 -23.45 35.55
N LYS A 63 -18.63 -24.32 35.82
CA LYS A 63 -18.93 -24.83 37.17
C LYS A 63 -17.70 -25.38 37.87
N GLN A 64 -16.94 -26.23 37.18
CA GLN A 64 -15.75 -26.84 37.80
C GLN A 64 -14.65 -25.82 38.08
N LYS A 65 -14.44 -24.89 37.15
CA LYS A 65 -13.46 -23.79 37.30
C LYS A 65 -13.84 -22.92 38.51
N VAL A 66 -15.10 -22.55 38.62
CA VAL A 66 -15.63 -21.74 39.74
C VAL A 66 -15.45 -22.47 41.08
N LYS A 67 -15.82 -23.74 41.15
CA LYS A 67 -15.62 -24.58 42.38
C LYS A 67 -14.16 -24.62 42.82
N ASN A 68 -13.25 -24.87 41.87
CA ASN A 68 -11.81 -24.95 42.17
C ASN A 68 -11.26 -23.58 42.62
N LEU A 69 -11.70 -22.49 42.01
CA LEU A 69 -11.28 -21.14 42.38
C LEU A 69 -11.74 -20.75 43.77
N ILE A 70 -13.01 -21.03 44.10
CA ILE A 70 -13.60 -20.81 45.44
C ILE A 70 -12.83 -21.63 46.51
N ALA A 71 -12.60 -22.92 46.26
CA ALA A 71 -11.88 -23.78 47.20
C ALA A 71 -10.46 -23.27 47.47
N ARG A 72 -9.73 -22.88 46.42
CA ARG A 72 -8.37 -22.36 46.53
C ARG A 72 -8.30 -21.04 47.31
N GLN A 73 -9.19 -20.08 47.02
CA GLN A 73 -9.19 -18.77 47.67
C GLN A 73 -9.69 -18.87 49.10
N PHE A 74 -10.62 -19.77 49.39
CA PHE A 74 -11.10 -20.06 50.75
C PHE A 74 -9.99 -20.64 51.63
N ALA A 75 -9.22 -21.61 51.09
CA ALA A 75 -8.09 -22.19 51.79
C ALA A 75 -6.99 -21.15 52.13
N ALA A 76 -6.88 -20.10 51.36
CA ALA A 76 -5.96 -18.99 51.60
C ALA A 76 -6.46 -17.97 52.63
N GLY A 77 -7.68 -18.15 53.20
CA GLY A 77 -8.23 -17.33 54.29
C GLY A 77 -8.65 -15.91 53.91
N GLY A 78 -8.82 -15.63 52.58
CA GLY A 78 -9.16 -14.30 52.06
C GLY A 78 -10.64 -14.11 51.69
N ILE A 79 -10.91 -12.98 51.05
CA ILE A 79 -12.17 -12.74 50.36
C ILE A 79 -12.13 -13.53 49.04
N VAL A 80 -13.13 -14.37 48.83
CA VAL A 80 -13.30 -15.11 47.58
C VAL A 80 -13.85 -14.16 46.55
N LYS A 81 -13.14 -14.00 45.42
CA LYS A 81 -13.59 -13.20 44.27
C LYS A 81 -13.69 -14.10 43.05
N VAL A 82 -14.87 -14.12 42.43
CA VAL A 82 -15.18 -14.97 41.27
C VAL A 82 -15.93 -14.14 40.23
N GLU A 83 -15.53 -14.27 39.00
CA GLU A 83 -16.32 -13.83 37.86
C GLU A 83 -16.78 -15.07 37.10
N CYS A 84 -18.07 -15.16 36.83
CA CYS A 84 -18.65 -16.30 36.11
C CYS A 84 -19.81 -15.89 35.22
N ARG A 85 -20.08 -16.70 34.20
CA ARG A 85 -21.25 -16.52 33.34
C ARG A 85 -22.42 -17.30 33.85
N VAL A 86 -23.56 -16.64 33.89
CA VAL A 86 -24.83 -17.23 34.31
C VAL A 86 -25.86 -17.09 33.19
N LYS A 87 -26.81 -18.03 33.14
CA LYS A 87 -27.92 -17.98 32.21
C LYS A 87 -29.13 -17.34 32.89
N ARG A 88 -29.65 -16.26 32.33
CA ARG A 88 -30.88 -15.59 32.77
C ARG A 88 -32.12 -16.35 32.30
N LYS A 89 -33.29 -15.96 32.80
CA LYS A 89 -34.59 -16.55 32.47
C LYS A 89 -34.92 -16.45 30.99
N ASP A 90 -34.61 -15.33 30.35
CA ASP A 90 -34.80 -15.09 28.91
C ASP A 90 -33.80 -15.83 28.00
N GLY A 91 -32.88 -16.61 28.60
CA GLY A 91 -31.85 -17.35 27.89
C GLY A 91 -30.56 -16.55 27.63
N THR A 92 -30.54 -15.26 27.89
CA THR A 92 -29.32 -14.43 27.73
C THR A 92 -28.27 -14.79 28.79
N ILE A 93 -27.01 -14.54 28.43
CA ILE A 93 -25.86 -14.79 29.32
C ILE A 93 -25.45 -13.48 30.00
N ALA A 94 -25.30 -13.53 31.33
CA ALA A 94 -24.76 -12.42 32.10
C ALA A 94 -23.43 -12.78 32.75
N TRP A 95 -22.55 -11.80 32.86
CA TRP A 95 -21.35 -11.89 33.67
C TRP A 95 -21.62 -11.37 35.08
N LEU A 96 -21.44 -12.22 36.06
CA LEU A 96 -21.55 -11.84 37.47
C LEU A 96 -20.17 -11.81 38.13
N ALA A 97 -19.85 -10.68 38.75
CA ALA A 97 -18.74 -10.56 39.69
C ALA A 97 -19.23 -10.76 41.10
N ILE A 98 -18.78 -11.83 41.73
CA ILE A 98 -19.20 -12.24 43.08
C ILE A 98 -18.01 -12.10 44.01
N SER A 99 -18.20 -11.40 45.14
CA SER A 99 -17.24 -11.34 46.23
C SER A 99 -17.89 -11.96 47.49
N ALA A 100 -17.25 -12.98 48.06
CA ALA A 100 -17.77 -13.72 49.18
C ALA A 100 -16.80 -13.68 50.38
N LYS A 101 -17.33 -13.49 51.55
CA LYS A 101 -16.59 -13.60 52.83
C LYS A 101 -17.28 -14.62 53.74
N SER A 102 -16.48 -15.50 54.36
CA SER A 102 -16.99 -16.44 55.31
C SER A 102 -17.43 -15.74 56.61
N ILE A 103 -18.58 -16.11 57.10
CA ILE A 103 -19.12 -15.68 58.38
C ILE A 103 -19.52 -16.96 59.17
N LEU A 104 -19.13 -17.00 60.43
CA LEU A 104 -19.59 -18.07 61.34
C LEU A 104 -20.92 -17.65 61.98
N HIS A 105 -21.99 -18.41 61.72
CA HIS A 105 -23.30 -18.14 62.26
C HIS A 105 -23.88 -19.46 62.86
N MET A 106 -24.21 -19.49 64.15
CA MET A 106 -24.79 -20.64 64.80
C MET A 106 -24.06 -21.99 64.57
N MET A 107 -22.71 -21.98 64.61
CA MET A 107 -21.83 -23.11 64.32
C MET A 107 -21.83 -23.59 62.86
N GLU A 108 -22.49 -22.88 61.92
CA GLU A 108 -22.43 -23.17 60.52
C GLU A 108 -21.57 -22.11 59.78
N ASN A 109 -20.71 -22.56 58.89
CA ASN A 109 -19.98 -21.65 57.96
C ASN A 109 -20.92 -21.23 56.84
N LYS A 110 -21.16 -19.95 56.78
CA LYS A 110 -21.93 -19.31 55.69
C LYS A 110 -21.08 -18.28 54.98
N PHE A 111 -21.43 -18.01 53.73
CA PHE A 111 -20.80 -16.96 52.94
C PHE A 111 -21.76 -15.79 52.83
N PHE A 112 -21.29 -14.61 53.21
CA PHE A 112 -21.93 -13.36 52.82
C PHE A 112 -21.34 -12.93 51.47
N CYS A 113 -22.20 -12.78 50.49
CA CYS A 113 -21.81 -12.52 49.10
C CYS A 113 -22.39 -11.20 48.61
N SER A 114 -21.56 -10.40 47.97
CA SER A 114 -22.00 -9.32 47.09
C SER A 114 -21.87 -9.76 45.64
N CYS A 115 -22.84 -9.39 44.83
CA CYS A 115 -22.90 -9.77 43.42
C CYS A 115 -23.21 -8.54 42.55
N GLN A 116 -22.47 -8.36 41.49
CA GLN A 116 -22.67 -7.28 40.53
C GLN A 116 -22.75 -7.83 39.12
N ASP A 117 -23.68 -7.32 38.34
CA ASP A 117 -23.74 -7.58 36.89
C ASP A 117 -22.72 -6.71 36.18
N VAL A 118 -21.68 -7.36 35.65
CA VAL A 118 -20.59 -6.71 34.91
C VAL A 118 -20.67 -6.97 33.40
N THR A 119 -21.81 -7.44 32.90
CA THR A 119 -22.01 -7.80 31.48
C THR A 119 -21.74 -6.63 30.57
N LYS A 120 -22.31 -5.47 30.90
CA LYS A 120 -22.12 -4.25 30.07
C LYS A 120 -20.65 -3.83 30.02
N SER A 121 -19.95 -3.88 31.14
CA SER A 121 -18.52 -3.54 31.22
C SER A 121 -17.68 -4.52 30.39
N LYS A 122 -17.94 -5.83 30.52
CA LYS A 122 -17.23 -6.87 29.74
C LYS A 122 -17.47 -6.73 28.25
N ASN A 123 -18.72 -6.54 27.83
CA ASN A 123 -19.06 -6.35 26.43
C ASN A 123 -18.41 -5.08 25.84
N ASN A 124 -18.36 -3.99 26.60
CA ASN A 124 -17.70 -2.77 26.17
C ASN A 124 -16.19 -3.00 25.94
N VAL A 125 -15.51 -3.65 26.89
CA VAL A 125 -14.07 -3.97 26.76
C VAL A 125 -13.83 -4.88 25.55
N GLU A 126 -14.67 -5.90 25.38
CA GLU A 126 -14.55 -6.81 24.22
C GLU A 126 -14.82 -6.10 22.89
N SER A 127 -15.81 -5.21 22.85
CA SER A 127 -16.12 -4.42 21.64
C SER A 127 -14.96 -3.49 21.26
N VAL A 128 -14.36 -2.81 22.23
CA VAL A 128 -13.19 -1.94 22.00
C VAL A 128 -12.00 -2.77 21.52
N PHE A 129 -11.77 -3.96 22.11
CA PHE A 129 -10.70 -4.84 21.69
C PHE A 129 -10.90 -5.34 20.25
N LYS A 130 -12.13 -5.77 19.90
CA LYS A 130 -12.48 -6.20 18.53
C LYS A 130 -12.31 -5.06 17.52
N ALA A 131 -12.82 -3.86 17.82
CA ALA A 131 -12.68 -2.71 16.95
C ALA A 131 -11.21 -2.32 16.72
N LYS A 132 -10.39 -2.36 17.79
CA LYS A 132 -8.94 -2.11 17.66
C LYS A 132 -8.27 -3.17 16.77
N HIS A 133 -8.60 -4.45 16.98
CA HIS A 133 -8.05 -5.53 16.17
C HIS A 133 -8.43 -5.39 14.69
N GLU A 134 -9.68 -5.05 14.38
CA GLU A 134 -10.13 -4.80 13.01
C GLU A 134 -9.36 -3.65 12.34
N ILE A 135 -9.16 -2.55 13.08
CA ILE A 135 -8.36 -1.41 12.59
C ILE A 135 -6.91 -1.85 12.29
N ASP A 136 -6.29 -2.61 13.19
CA ASP A 136 -4.92 -3.11 12.98
C ASP A 136 -4.83 -4.05 11.78
N VAL A 137 -5.81 -4.93 11.57
CA VAL A 137 -5.88 -5.82 10.39
C VAL A 137 -6.00 -5.01 9.10
N ILE A 138 -6.91 -4.03 9.07
CA ILE A 138 -7.10 -3.15 7.90
C ILE A 138 -5.82 -2.36 7.62
N ALA A 139 -5.23 -1.72 8.63
CA ALA A 139 -4.02 -0.94 8.46
C ALA A 139 -2.84 -1.78 7.96
N ASN A 140 -2.70 -3.04 8.42
CA ASN A 140 -1.64 -3.94 7.98
C ASN A 140 -1.92 -4.60 6.61
N SER A 141 -3.16 -4.55 6.10
CA SER A 141 -3.48 -5.02 4.75
C SER A 141 -3.11 -4.00 3.65
N ILE A 142 -2.89 -2.74 4.03
CA ILE A 142 -2.48 -1.69 3.09
C ILE A 142 -1.02 -1.92 2.69
N PRO A 143 -0.70 -2.02 1.37
CA PRO A 143 0.67 -2.15 0.92
C PRO A 143 1.41 -0.83 1.14
N GLY A 144 2.16 -0.73 2.26
CA GLY A 144 2.90 0.46 2.65
C GLY A 144 2.83 0.76 4.13
N GLY A 145 3.43 1.87 4.51
CA GLY A 145 3.40 2.38 5.89
C GLY A 145 2.15 3.21 6.15
N VAL A 146 1.46 2.94 7.23
CA VAL A 146 0.40 3.81 7.76
C VAL A 146 0.88 4.38 9.08
N ILE A 147 0.94 5.71 9.20
CA ILE A 147 1.37 6.38 10.42
C ILE A 147 0.40 7.48 10.83
N LYS A 148 0.24 7.66 12.13
CA LYS A 148 -0.39 8.84 12.75
C LYS A 148 0.72 9.63 13.41
N ILE A 149 0.92 10.88 13.00
CA ILE A 149 2.01 11.73 13.50
C ILE A 149 1.46 13.02 14.11
N ARG A 150 2.13 13.49 15.15
CA ARG A 150 1.91 14.80 15.73
C ARG A 150 2.90 15.78 15.13
N MET A 151 2.38 16.85 14.52
CA MET A 151 3.17 17.74 13.69
C MET A 151 4.21 18.56 14.44
N LYS A 152 3.89 19.04 15.65
CA LYS A 152 4.76 19.97 16.41
C LYS A 152 6.15 19.40 16.71
N ASP A 153 6.29 18.07 16.76
CA ASP A 153 7.53 17.38 17.09
C ASP A 153 7.82 16.18 16.19
N MET A 154 7.00 15.93 15.17
CA MET A 154 7.13 14.79 14.25
C MET A 154 7.09 13.42 14.95
N LYS A 155 6.41 13.36 16.11
CA LYS A 155 6.29 12.12 16.88
C LYS A 155 5.22 11.22 16.31
N ILE A 156 5.58 9.94 16.12
CA ILE A 156 4.68 8.88 15.69
C ILE A 156 3.79 8.49 16.87
N LEU A 157 2.48 8.67 16.72
CA LEU A 157 1.46 8.25 17.68
C LEU A 157 0.94 6.83 17.38
N TYR A 158 0.99 6.42 16.12
CA TYR A 158 0.64 5.09 15.63
C TYR A 158 1.47 4.79 14.38
N ALA A 159 1.86 3.53 14.21
CA ALA A 159 2.42 3.02 12.97
C ALA A 159 2.01 1.55 12.81
N ASN A 160 1.67 1.15 11.58
CA ASN A 160 1.47 -0.24 11.21
C ASN A 160 2.81 -0.96 10.96
N ASP A 161 2.77 -2.26 10.76
CA ASP A 161 3.98 -3.06 10.49
C ASP A 161 4.62 -2.69 9.14
N GLY A 162 3.82 -2.25 8.16
CA GLY A 162 4.29 -1.78 6.86
C GLY A 162 5.27 -0.60 6.95
N TYR A 163 5.06 0.32 7.89
CA TYR A 163 5.99 1.43 8.12
C TYR A 163 7.37 0.94 8.59
N PHE A 164 7.39 -0.03 9.49
CA PHE A 164 8.65 -0.60 9.98
C PHE A 164 9.35 -1.43 8.89
N MET A 165 8.60 -2.14 8.06
CA MET A 165 9.15 -2.84 6.88
C MET A 165 9.77 -1.85 5.86
N LEU A 166 9.13 -0.70 5.62
CA LEU A 166 9.68 0.35 4.76
C LEU A 166 11.01 0.88 5.29
N SER A 167 11.09 1.17 6.58
CA SER A 167 12.29 1.69 7.23
C SER A 167 13.38 0.64 7.42
N GLY A 168 13.02 -0.65 7.42
CA GLY A 168 13.92 -1.77 7.69
C GLY A 168 14.26 -1.96 9.18
N TYR A 169 13.62 -1.22 10.07
CA TYR A 169 13.76 -1.36 11.53
C TYR A 169 12.57 -2.12 12.09
N SER A 170 12.80 -2.94 13.11
CA SER A 170 11.69 -3.41 13.95
C SER A 170 11.12 -2.26 14.80
N ARG A 171 9.87 -2.39 15.27
CA ARG A 171 9.24 -1.38 16.14
C ARG A 171 10.10 -1.07 17.38
N ALA A 172 10.68 -2.10 18.00
CA ALA A 172 11.52 -1.94 19.18
C ALA A 172 12.83 -1.19 18.86
N GLU A 173 13.49 -1.56 17.76
CA GLU A 173 14.71 -0.85 17.30
C GLU A 173 14.42 0.60 16.97
N PHE A 174 13.30 0.87 16.30
CA PHE A 174 12.89 2.23 15.94
C PHE A 174 12.69 3.09 17.19
N HIS A 175 11.97 2.55 18.18
CA HIS A 175 11.75 3.21 19.45
C HIS A 175 13.08 3.53 20.19
N ILE A 176 13.98 2.55 20.28
CA ILE A 176 15.26 2.70 20.97
C ILE A 176 16.16 3.72 20.27
N ASN A 177 16.25 3.66 18.93
CA ASN A 177 17.22 4.47 18.17
C ASN A 177 16.70 5.89 17.91
N PHE A 178 15.38 6.06 17.76
CA PHE A 178 14.80 7.31 17.27
C PHE A 178 13.72 7.89 18.19
N GLY A 179 13.33 7.21 19.28
CA GLY A 179 12.34 7.70 20.25
C GLY A 179 10.94 7.90 19.65
N ASP A 180 10.62 7.16 18.58
CA ASP A 180 9.40 7.30 17.78
C ASP A 180 9.27 8.63 17.02
N TYR A 181 10.37 9.28 16.67
CA TYR A 181 10.39 10.49 15.87
C TYR A 181 10.66 10.16 14.40
N CYS A 182 9.71 10.45 13.50
CA CYS A 182 9.81 10.08 12.07
C CYS A 182 10.79 10.96 11.29
N ASP A 183 11.07 12.18 11.74
CA ASP A 183 12.04 13.08 11.14
C ASP A 183 13.45 12.50 11.13
N ARG A 184 13.77 11.63 12.08
CA ARG A 184 15.12 11.03 12.24
C ARG A 184 15.53 10.12 11.09
N ILE A 185 14.58 9.62 10.32
CA ILE A 185 14.85 8.77 9.15
C ILE A 185 14.54 9.46 7.82
N ILE A 186 14.15 10.72 7.82
CA ILE A 186 14.02 11.52 6.59
C ILE A 186 15.43 11.90 6.11
N HIS A 187 15.66 11.79 4.79
CA HIS A 187 16.95 12.20 4.23
C HIS A 187 17.19 13.70 4.50
N PRO A 188 18.38 14.13 4.98
CA PRO A 188 18.64 15.51 5.41
C PRO A 188 18.33 16.56 4.34
N SER A 189 18.65 16.26 3.06
CA SER A 189 18.37 17.19 1.95
C SER A 189 16.88 17.41 1.69
N ASP A 190 16.01 16.48 2.14
CA ASP A 190 14.56 16.55 1.88
C ASP A 190 13.79 17.19 3.05
N MET A 191 14.44 17.30 4.22
CA MET A 191 13.82 17.81 5.45
C MET A 191 13.15 19.18 5.27
N LYS A 192 13.84 20.11 4.61
CA LYS A 192 13.31 21.46 4.38
C LYS A 192 12.02 21.43 3.55
N MET A 193 12.00 20.63 2.51
CA MET A 193 10.84 20.46 1.63
C MET A 193 9.69 19.81 2.41
N VAL A 194 9.96 18.73 3.13
CA VAL A 194 8.95 18.04 3.96
C VAL A 194 8.30 19.01 4.94
N MET A 195 9.10 19.75 5.71
CA MET A 195 8.56 20.71 6.69
C MET A 195 7.76 21.84 6.03
N SER A 196 8.19 22.35 4.86
CA SER A 196 7.44 23.39 4.16
C SER A 196 6.10 22.90 3.64
N THR A 197 6.02 21.62 3.19
CA THR A 197 4.77 21.03 2.69
C THR A 197 3.71 20.95 3.79
N PHE A 198 4.10 20.58 5.00
CA PHE A 198 3.17 20.61 6.13
C PHE A 198 2.68 22.02 6.45
N GLY A 199 3.55 23.04 6.31
CA GLY A 199 3.17 24.44 6.54
C GLY A 199 2.10 24.96 5.58
N THR A 200 2.12 24.51 4.32
CA THR A 200 1.14 24.92 3.29
C THR A 200 -0.15 24.08 3.29
N THR A 201 -0.26 23.07 4.14
CA THR A 201 -1.41 22.16 4.19
C THR A 201 -2.71 22.87 4.58
N VAL A 202 -2.63 23.99 5.28
CA VAL A 202 -3.80 24.81 5.64
C VAL A 202 -4.53 25.32 4.39
N GLU A 203 -3.77 25.65 3.32
CA GLU A 203 -4.31 26.13 2.04
C GLU A 203 -4.94 25.00 1.21
N ASN A 204 -4.52 23.76 1.42
CA ASN A 204 -4.94 22.57 0.67
C ASN A 204 -6.00 21.71 1.40
N HIS A 205 -6.87 22.32 2.19
CA HIS A 205 -7.92 21.60 2.94
C HIS A 205 -7.41 20.43 3.80
N GLY A 206 -6.18 20.53 4.31
CA GLY A 206 -5.57 19.50 5.16
C GLY A 206 -5.04 18.26 4.43
N LEU A 207 -4.97 18.28 3.09
CA LEU A 207 -4.42 17.18 2.30
C LEU A 207 -2.92 17.36 2.05
N LEU A 208 -2.16 16.28 2.16
CA LEU A 208 -0.73 16.21 1.88
C LEU A 208 -0.48 15.25 0.71
N GLY A 209 0.45 15.64 -0.17
CA GLY A 209 0.95 14.76 -1.23
C GLY A 209 2.37 15.18 -1.60
N PHE A 210 3.38 14.35 -1.28
CA PHE A 210 4.77 14.63 -1.63
C PHE A 210 5.63 13.37 -1.63
N GLU A 211 6.78 13.48 -2.28
CA GLU A 211 7.78 12.42 -2.35
C GLU A 211 9.02 12.84 -1.57
N HIS A 212 9.61 11.89 -0.84
CA HIS A 212 10.89 12.12 -0.17
C HIS A 212 11.66 10.82 0.03
N ARG A 213 12.92 10.94 0.43
CA ARG A 213 13.78 9.80 0.72
C ARG A 213 13.76 9.47 2.20
N LEU A 214 13.61 8.18 2.50
CA LEU A 214 13.81 7.60 3.83
C LEU A 214 15.20 6.97 3.92
N LEU A 215 15.88 7.19 5.03
CA LEU A 215 17.10 6.50 5.40
C LEU A 215 16.74 5.22 6.15
N GLY A 216 16.80 4.11 5.47
CA GLY A 216 16.57 2.79 6.06
C GLY A 216 17.77 2.28 6.83
N LYS A 217 17.56 1.15 7.50
CA LYS A 217 18.62 0.42 8.21
C LYS A 217 19.78 0.11 7.26
N MET A 218 21.03 0.17 7.75
CA MET A 218 22.26 -0.01 6.97
C MET A 218 22.52 1.05 5.88
N GLY A 219 21.86 2.22 5.96
CA GLY A 219 22.11 3.32 5.02
C GLY A 219 21.40 3.17 3.66
N HIS A 220 20.54 2.17 3.48
CA HIS A 220 19.74 2.07 2.28
C HIS A 220 18.75 3.21 2.20
N THR A 221 18.72 3.89 1.06
CA THR A 221 17.76 4.96 0.80
C THR A 221 16.57 4.41 0.02
N LYS A 222 15.37 4.69 0.49
CA LYS A 222 14.11 4.39 -0.21
C LYS A 222 13.39 5.67 -0.55
N TRP A 223 12.83 5.73 -1.75
CA TRP A 223 11.90 6.77 -2.13
C TRP A 223 10.50 6.39 -1.68
N VAL A 224 9.83 7.31 -1.00
CA VAL A 224 8.43 7.12 -0.60
C VAL A 224 7.56 8.27 -1.12
N TYR A 225 6.35 7.92 -1.53
CA TYR A 225 5.27 8.88 -1.72
C TYR A 225 4.40 8.90 -0.48
N VAL A 226 4.25 10.07 0.10
CA VAL A 226 3.39 10.29 1.27
C VAL A 226 2.07 10.90 0.82
N ASN A 227 0.98 10.25 1.17
CA ASN A 227 -0.36 10.80 1.08
C ASN A 227 -0.94 10.88 2.48
N GLY A 228 -1.37 12.05 2.90
CA GLY A 228 -1.86 12.27 4.26
C GLY A 228 -2.95 13.33 4.36
N ARG A 229 -3.62 13.30 5.49
CA ARG A 229 -4.63 14.30 5.83
C ARG A 229 -4.57 14.66 7.31
N LYS A 230 -4.89 15.89 7.61
CA LYS A 230 -5.11 16.34 8.99
C LYS A 230 -6.36 15.68 9.57
N ILE A 231 -6.28 15.25 10.80
CA ILE A 231 -7.40 14.66 11.55
C ILE A 231 -7.59 15.40 12.86
N ASP A 232 -8.82 15.44 13.34
CA ASP A 232 -9.12 15.99 14.65
C ASP A 232 -8.57 15.04 15.73
N ASP A 233 -7.92 15.61 16.74
CA ASP A 233 -7.38 14.88 17.88
C ASP A 233 -7.82 15.55 19.18
N GLU A 234 -8.16 14.73 20.18
CA GLU A 234 -8.66 15.22 21.48
C GLU A 234 -7.66 16.11 22.24
N SER A 235 -6.36 16.00 21.90
CA SER A 235 -5.31 16.82 22.51
C SER A 235 -5.29 18.27 22.01
N GLY A 236 -5.99 18.57 20.90
CA GLY A 236 -5.94 19.86 20.21
C GLY A 236 -4.64 20.10 19.43
N ASP A 237 -3.76 19.11 19.34
CA ASP A 237 -2.54 19.15 18.53
C ASP A 237 -2.87 18.93 17.03
N ASP A 238 -2.04 19.48 16.16
CA ASP A 238 -2.09 19.18 14.73
C ASP A 238 -1.58 17.74 14.48
N VAL A 239 -2.52 16.87 14.17
CA VAL A 239 -2.25 15.44 13.92
C VAL A 239 -2.60 15.08 12.50
N TYR A 240 -1.71 14.30 11.86
CA TYR A 240 -1.88 13.82 10.49
C TYR A 240 -1.89 12.30 10.44
N LEU A 241 -2.82 11.76 9.66
CA LEU A 241 -2.82 10.35 9.25
C LEU A 241 -2.23 10.27 7.86
N CYS A 242 -1.12 9.55 7.72
CA CYS A 242 -0.35 9.44 6.48
C CYS A 242 -0.20 7.99 6.04
N VAL A 243 -0.27 7.78 4.73
CA VAL A 243 0.09 6.53 4.06
C VAL A 243 1.37 6.76 3.26
N LEU A 244 2.35 5.89 3.44
CA LEU A 244 3.64 5.92 2.76
C LEU A 244 3.72 4.74 1.80
N MET A 245 3.97 5.00 0.53
CA MET A 245 4.15 3.99 -0.52
C MET A 245 5.61 3.97 -0.98
N ASP A 246 6.21 2.79 -1.10
CA ASP A 246 7.54 2.63 -1.69
C ASP A 246 7.47 2.89 -3.20
N ILE A 247 8.11 3.94 -3.67
CA ILE A 247 8.20 4.31 -5.08
C ILE A 247 9.64 4.19 -5.62
N THR A 248 10.49 3.46 -4.90
CA THR A 248 11.91 3.33 -5.25
C THR A 248 12.10 2.75 -6.65
N SER A 249 11.37 1.66 -6.97
CA SER A 249 11.45 1.05 -8.30
C SER A 249 11.02 1.99 -9.41
N ARG A 250 9.95 2.80 -9.17
CA ARG A 250 9.52 3.82 -10.13
C ARG A 250 10.61 4.86 -10.34
N LYS A 251 11.24 5.37 -9.27
CA LYS A 251 12.33 6.36 -9.37
C LYS A 251 13.56 5.82 -10.08
N ILE A 252 13.90 4.56 -9.86
CA ILE A 252 15.01 3.90 -10.59
C ILE A 252 14.69 3.83 -12.08
N MET A 253 13.50 3.39 -12.46
CA MET A 253 13.09 3.32 -13.86
C MET A 253 13.03 4.69 -14.53
N GLU A 254 12.51 5.72 -13.85
CA GLU A 254 12.52 7.10 -14.34
C GLU A 254 13.95 7.58 -14.61
N ALA A 255 14.88 7.37 -13.65
CA ALA A 255 16.29 7.75 -13.78
C ALA A 255 17.00 6.97 -14.91
N GLU A 256 16.76 5.68 -15.04
CA GLU A 256 17.31 4.85 -16.13
C GLU A 256 16.78 5.30 -17.50
N PHE A 257 15.50 5.62 -17.58
CA PHE A 257 14.91 6.14 -18.81
C PHE A 257 15.52 7.49 -19.22
N GLU A 258 15.66 8.43 -18.28
CA GLU A 258 16.29 9.73 -18.51
C GLU A 258 17.76 9.57 -18.93
N GLU A 259 18.50 8.68 -18.25
CA GLU A 259 19.90 8.40 -18.57
C GLU A 259 20.05 7.78 -19.97
N ASN A 260 19.20 6.83 -20.32
CA ASN A 260 19.22 6.20 -21.65
C ASN A 260 18.85 7.21 -22.74
N ALA A 261 17.85 8.07 -22.50
CA ALA A 261 17.49 9.14 -23.43
C ALA A 261 18.66 10.13 -23.61
N ARG A 262 19.36 10.49 -22.52
CA ARG A 262 20.52 11.37 -22.55
C ARG A 262 21.69 10.73 -23.30
N ARG A 263 22.00 9.46 -23.03
CA ARG A 263 23.03 8.70 -23.74
C ARG A 263 22.74 8.61 -25.22
N PHE A 264 21.48 8.30 -25.56
CA PHE A 264 21.04 8.25 -26.94
C PHE A 264 21.24 9.60 -27.65
N LYS A 265 20.83 10.70 -27.00
CA LYS A 265 21.03 12.06 -27.54
C LYS A 265 22.50 12.34 -27.83
N TYR A 266 23.40 12.11 -26.89
CA TYR A 266 24.84 12.36 -27.08
C TYR A 266 25.44 11.48 -28.17
N VAL A 267 25.06 10.20 -28.26
CA VAL A 267 25.57 9.30 -29.30
C VAL A 267 25.11 9.73 -30.68
N SER A 268 23.81 10.09 -30.84
CA SER A 268 23.27 10.52 -32.13
C SER A 268 23.87 11.86 -32.57
N GLU A 269 24.09 12.82 -31.67
CA GLU A 269 24.77 14.09 -31.97
C GLU A 269 26.22 13.86 -32.39
N TYR A 270 26.95 12.97 -31.70
CA TYR A 270 28.35 12.67 -32.06
C TYR A 270 28.49 11.98 -33.41
N LEU A 271 27.61 11.01 -33.69
CA LEU A 271 27.61 10.25 -34.95
C LEU A 271 27.04 11.08 -36.11
N LYS A 272 26.41 12.22 -35.85
CA LYS A 272 25.66 13.02 -36.83
C LYS A 272 24.58 12.17 -37.52
N GLU A 273 23.91 11.32 -36.76
CA GLU A 273 22.82 10.46 -37.20
C GLU A 273 21.51 10.97 -36.63
N ALA A 274 20.46 11.03 -37.47
CA ALA A 274 19.10 11.31 -37.04
C ALA A 274 18.29 10.01 -37.03
N MET A 275 17.41 9.89 -36.03
CA MET A 275 16.44 8.81 -36.02
C MET A 275 15.06 9.35 -36.34
N TRP A 276 14.37 8.70 -37.24
CA TRP A 276 12.97 8.96 -37.56
C TRP A 276 12.12 7.78 -37.10
N THR A 277 11.01 8.13 -36.52
CA THR A 277 10.00 7.13 -36.11
C THR A 277 8.69 7.50 -36.81
N TYR A 278 8.09 6.55 -37.52
CA TYR A 278 6.75 6.68 -38.07
C TYR A 278 5.81 5.77 -37.30
N ASP A 279 4.83 6.36 -36.59
CA ASP A 279 3.73 5.63 -35.99
C ASP A 279 2.66 5.39 -37.06
N ILE A 280 2.43 4.11 -37.36
CA ILE A 280 1.53 3.71 -38.47
C ILE A 280 0.06 3.97 -38.10
N ASN A 281 -0.28 3.81 -36.81
CA ASN A 281 -1.65 3.97 -36.33
C ASN A 281 -2.04 5.44 -36.24
N GLU A 282 -1.15 6.28 -35.70
CA GLU A 282 -1.37 7.72 -35.57
C GLU A 282 -1.02 8.50 -36.84
N LYS A 283 -0.31 7.87 -37.81
CA LYS A 283 0.23 8.46 -39.03
C LYS A 283 1.16 9.64 -38.75
N LYS A 284 1.92 9.58 -37.66
CA LYS A 284 2.81 10.65 -37.22
C LYS A 284 4.27 10.28 -37.43
N PHE A 285 5.02 11.24 -37.93
CA PHE A 285 6.48 11.19 -37.96
C PHE A 285 7.05 11.98 -36.80
N SER A 286 8.06 11.42 -36.17
CA SER A 286 8.89 12.13 -35.21
C SER A 286 10.36 11.91 -35.52
N MET A 287 11.18 12.93 -35.26
CA MET A 287 12.61 12.86 -35.45
C MET A 287 13.34 13.18 -34.14
N SER A 288 14.44 12.49 -33.91
CA SER A 288 15.40 12.78 -32.85
C SER A 288 16.82 12.69 -33.36
N GLY A 289 17.75 13.39 -32.72
CA GLY A 289 19.14 13.47 -33.16
C GLY A 289 19.35 14.60 -34.18
N SER A 290 20.50 14.61 -34.87
CA SER A 290 20.90 15.68 -35.80
C SER A 290 21.73 15.13 -36.96
N LEU A 291 21.39 15.52 -38.17
CA LEU A 291 22.21 15.27 -39.37
C LEU A 291 23.33 16.32 -39.55
N GLY A 292 23.62 17.11 -38.51
CA GLY A 292 24.61 18.18 -38.53
C GLY A 292 24.05 19.51 -39.00
N GLU A 293 24.95 20.53 -39.13
CA GLU A 293 24.57 21.90 -39.47
C GLU A 293 23.86 22.05 -40.83
N ALA A 294 24.04 21.08 -41.72
CA ALA A 294 23.42 21.09 -43.04
C ALA A 294 21.90 20.91 -43.00
N PHE A 295 21.36 20.39 -41.89
CA PHE A 295 19.94 20.17 -41.70
C PHE A 295 19.51 20.83 -40.38
N SER A 296 18.84 22.02 -40.48
CA SER A 296 18.45 22.76 -39.26
C SER A 296 17.37 22.06 -38.50
N GLU A 297 17.48 22.13 -37.17
CA GLU A 297 16.54 21.53 -36.22
C GLU A 297 15.08 21.96 -36.44
N GLU A 298 14.82 23.20 -36.84
CA GLU A 298 13.45 23.72 -37.02
C GLU A 298 12.66 23.04 -38.16
N LYS A 299 13.30 22.55 -39.19
CA LYS A 299 12.62 21.85 -40.29
C LYS A 299 12.38 20.36 -40.00
N PHE A 300 13.18 19.76 -39.15
CA PHE A 300 13.19 18.31 -38.93
C PHE A 300 12.67 17.88 -37.53
N LEU A 301 12.54 18.81 -36.58
CA LEU A 301 12.03 18.58 -35.25
C LEU A 301 10.49 18.68 -35.13
N ASN A 302 9.81 19.03 -36.20
CA ASN A 302 8.36 19.09 -36.21
C ASN A 302 7.75 17.68 -36.31
N THR A 303 6.73 17.43 -35.53
CA THR A 303 5.84 16.28 -35.71
C THR A 303 5.03 16.56 -36.97
N TRP A 304 5.22 15.78 -38.02
CA TRP A 304 4.43 15.91 -39.22
C TRP A 304 3.17 15.05 -39.09
N ASP A 305 2.03 15.69 -39.30
CA ASP A 305 0.73 15.02 -39.23
C ASP A 305 0.42 14.23 -40.50
N ASP A 306 1.25 14.34 -41.57
CA ASP A 306 1.05 13.61 -42.81
C ASP A 306 2.35 13.37 -43.60
N LEU A 307 2.38 12.26 -44.37
CA LEU A 307 3.48 11.84 -45.24
C LEU A 307 3.84 12.88 -46.31
N PRO A 308 2.90 13.62 -46.95
CA PRO A 308 3.18 14.60 -47.99
C PRO A 308 4.16 15.69 -47.60
N ASP A 309 4.15 16.14 -46.35
CA ASP A 309 5.02 17.25 -45.91
C ASP A 309 6.51 16.85 -45.89
N ILE A 310 6.81 15.57 -45.62
CA ILE A 310 8.18 15.05 -45.67
C ILE A 310 8.66 14.91 -47.12
N LEU A 311 7.78 14.57 -48.05
CA LEU A 311 8.12 14.32 -49.44
C LEU A 311 8.67 15.56 -50.14
N GLU A 312 8.33 16.77 -49.70
CA GLU A 312 8.89 18.03 -50.21
C GLU A 312 10.41 18.15 -49.98
N LEU A 313 10.95 17.41 -49.04
CA LEU A 313 12.38 17.41 -48.77
C LEU A 313 13.16 16.48 -49.71
N PHE A 314 12.50 15.53 -50.35
CA PHE A 314 13.14 14.55 -51.22
C PHE A 314 13.31 15.07 -52.63
N HIS A 315 14.33 14.57 -53.30
CA HIS A 315 14.46 14.81 -54.75
C HIS A 315 13.25 14.20 -55.48
N PRO A 316 12.68 14.88 -56.49
CA PRO A 316 11.49 14.38 -57.21
C PRO A 316 11.59 12.92 -57.70
N ASP A 317 12.76 12.52 -58.21
CA ASP A 317 12.98 11.15 -58.70
C ASP A 317 13.00 10.09 -57.57
N ASP A 318 13.23 10.49 -56.31
CA ASP A 318 13.38 9.57 -55.19
C ASP A 318 12.04 9.40 -54.41
N VAL A 319 11.07 10.29 -54.65
CA VAL A 319 9.78 10.31 -53.97
C VAL A 319 9.01 8.99 -54.16
N GLU A 320 8.84 8.55 -55.40
CA GLU A 320 8.11 7.33 -55.74
C GLU A 320 8.71 6.07 -55.07
N ILE A 321 10.05 6.01 -55.04
CA ILE A 321 10.79 4.90 -54.42
C ILE A 321 10.58 4.91 -52.89
N PHE A 322 10.64 6.11 -52.28
CA PHE A 322 10.44 6.26 -50.84
C PHE A 322 9.01 5.86 -50.43
N GLU A 323 7.99 6.36 -51.13
CA GLU A 323 6.58 6.02 -50.86
C GLU A 323 6.33 4.53 -50.99
N LYS A 324 6.87 3.89 -52.04
CA LYS A 324 6.72 2.47 -52.25
C LYS A 324 7.30 1.69 -51.07
N ARG A 325 8.49 2.07 -50.59
CA ARG A 325 9.16 1.36 -49.48
C ARG A 325 8.47 1.56 -48.15
N ILE A 326 7.93 2.75 -47.88
CA ILE A 326 7.11 2.94 -46.69
C ILE A 326 5.85 2.08 -46.75
N LYS A 327 5.15 2.03 -47.87
CA LYS A 327 3.97 1.18 -48.05
C LYS A 327 4.31 -0.30 -47.79
N GLU A 328 5.42 -0.80 -48.32
CA GLU A 328 5.90 -2.17 -48.05
C GLU A 328 6.18 -2.41 -46.57
N ARG A 329 6.73 -1.40 -45.86
CA ARG A 329 7.07 -1.53 -44.43
C ARG A 329 5.85 -1.41 -43.52
N VAL A 330 4.80 -0.69 -43.96
CA VAL A 330 3.50 -0.63 -43.26
C VAL A 330 2.73 -1.94 -43.37
N GLU A 331 2.84 -2.63 -44.49
CA GLU A 331 2.13 -3.88 -44.78
C GLU A 331 2.81 -5.10 -44.13
N LYS A 332 4.13 -5.10 -44.06
CA LYS A 332 4.92 -6.26 -43.63
C LYS A 332 6.14 -5.84 -42.83
N ALA A 333 6.32 -6.49 -41.67
CA ALA A 333 7.52 -6.34 -40.87
C ALA A 333 8.79 -6.69 -41.66
N GLY A 334 9.83 -5.89 -41.50
CA GLY A 334 11.10 -6.10 -42.18
C GLY A 334 12.02 -4.88 -42.10
N SER A 335 13.14 -4.95 -42.79
CA SER A 335 14.11 -3.85 -42.86
C SER A 335 14.34 -3.41 -44.27
N SER A 336 14.78 -2.17 -44.42
CA SER A 336 15.21 -1.60 -45.71
C SER A 336 16.35 -0.62 -45.48
N ARG A 337 17.24 -0.53 -46.48
CA ARG A 337 18.35 0.43 -46.50
C ARG A 337 18.40 1.05 -47.90
N TYR A 338 18.43 2.37 -47.97
CA TYR A 338 18.47 3.09 -49.23
C TYR A 338 19.10 4.46 -49.07
N ILE A 339 19.69 5.03 -50.14
CA ILE A 339 20.25 6.37 -50.21
C ILE A 339 19.26 7.23 -50.96
N TYR A 340 18.80 8.30 -50.32
CA TYR A 340 17.92 9.30 -50.90
C TYR A 340 18.62 10.64 -51.00
N ARG A 341 18.25 11.41 -52.01
CA ARG A 341 18.68 12.80 -52.10
C ARG A 341 17.70 13.70 -51.35
N ILE A 342 18.16 14.26 -50.24
CA ILE A 342 17.35 15.11 -49.36
C ILE A 342 17.91 16.52 -49.39
N ARG A 343 17.01 17.51 -49.47
CA ARG A 343 17.34 18.94 -49.55
C ARG A 343 17.83 19.44 -48.18
N ASP A 344 19.04 20.02 -48.20
CA ASP A 344 19.62 20.65 -47.02
C ASP A 344 19.10 22.10 -46.84
N ASN A 345 19.60 22.80 -45.79
CA ASN A 345 19.24 24.19 -45.49
C ASN A 345 19.64 25.20 -46.62
N SER A 346 20.62 24.85 -47.42
CA SER A 346 21.09 25.65 -48.54
C SER A 346 20.36 25.33 -49.85
N ALA A 347 19.26 24.58 -49.76
CA ALA A 347 18.48 24.08 -50.89
C ALA A 347 19.29 23.13 -51.83
N LEU A 348 20.40 22.60 -51.36
CA LEU A 348 21.19 21.62 -52.09
C LEU A 348 20.78 20.20 -51.71
N PHE A 349 20.76 19.28 -52.66
CA PHE A 349 20.49 17.89 -52.39
C PHE A 349 21.73 17.17 -51.88
N ARG A 350 21.62 16.55 -50.67
CA ARG A 350 22.62 15.68 -50.08
C ARG A 350 22.18 14.24 -50.14
N ASN A 351 23.15 13.34 -50.29
CA ASN A 351 22.88 11.92 -50.21
C ASN A 351 22.73 11.55 -48.72
N VAL A 352 21.59 11.06 -48.38
CA VAL A 352 21.25 10.61 -47.00
C VAL A 352 20.88 9.12 -47.07
N GLU A 353 21.66 8.32 -46.38
CA GLU A 353 21.35 6.91 -46.21
C GLU A 353 20.32 6.75 -45.10
N ILE A 354 19.21 6.06 -45.39
CA ILE A 354 18.15 5.76 -44.46
C ILE A 354 18.05 4.23 -44.29
N CYS A 355 18.29 3.77 -43.06
CA CYS A 355 18.10 2.39 -42.69
C CYS A 355 16.81 2.33 -41.84
N ALA A 356 15.79 1.62 -42.34
CA ALA A 356 14.49 1.53 -41.67
C ALA A 356 14.17 0.10 -41.28
N VAL A 357 13.52 -0.10 -40.12
CA VAL A 357 12.97 -1.35 -39.64
C VAL A 357 11.55 -1.13 -39.13
N SER A 358 10.62 -1.99 -39.54
CA SER A 358 9.25 -1.99 -39.02
C SER A 358 9.07 -3.07 -37.98
N VAL A 359 8.43 -2.71 -36.85
CA VAL A 359 8.22 -3.58 -35.69
C VAL A 359 6.75 -3.57 -35.28
N SER A 360 6.31 -4.65 -34.65
CA SER A 360 5.02 -4.76 -33.97
C SER A 360 5.25 -4.79 -32.46
N ASP A 361 4.56 -3.93 -31.71
CA ASP A 361 4.65 -3.85 -30.25
C ASP A 361 4.09 -5.13 -29.60
N ASP A 362 3.14 -5.80 -30.25
CA ASP A 362 2.48 -7.02 -29.74
C ASP A 362 3.05 -8.34 -30.31
N GLY A 363 4.13 -8.28 -31.08
CA GLY A 363 4.70 -9.47 -31.77
C GLY A 363 3.80 -10.01 -32.90
N GLY A 364 2.82 -9.26 -33.36
CA GLY A 364 1.93 -9.59 -34.47
C GLY A 364 2.66 -9.52 -35.83
N GLU A 365 2.01 -10.06 -36.86
CA GLU A 365 2.55 -10.01 -38.25
C GLU A 365 2.52 -8.60 -38.86
N LYS A 366 1.62 -7.74 -38.35
CA LYS A 366 1.45 -6.38 -38.87
C LYS A 366 2.21 -5.39 -37.99
N PRO A 367 3.09 -4.56 -38.56
CA PRO A 367 3.85 -3.60 -37.80
C PRO A 367 2.99 -2.41 -37.31
N ASP A 368 3.38 -1.85 -36.16
CA ASP A 368 2.77 -0.66 -35.58
C ASP A 368 3.63 0.59 -35.78
N LYS A 369 4.96 0.40 -35.87
CA LYS A 369 5.93 1.47 -35.99
C LYS A 369 7.04 1.16 -36.97
N ILE A 370 7.57 2.21 -37.62
CA ILE A 370 8.78 2.15 -38.42
C ILE A 370 9.84 3.04 -37.74
N TYR A 371 10.94 2.42 -37.35
CA TYR A 371 12.12 3.14 -36.87
C TYR A 371 13.14 3.26 -37.99
N SER A 372 13.73 4.42 -38.21
CA SER A 372 14.75 4.64 -39.20
C SER A 372 15.90 5.46 -38.66
N VAL A 373 17.10 5.12 -39.08
CA VAL A 373 18.31 5.90 -38.83
C VAL A 373 18.77 6.49 -40.13
N ALA A 374 19.01 7.81 -40.16
CA ALA A 374 19.47 8.53 -41.29
C ALA A 374 20.87 9.11 -41.03
N ARG A 375 21.75 9.06 -42.04
CA ARG A 375 23.08 9.68 -42.02
C ARG A 375 23.46 10.24 -43.37
N ILE A 376 24.24 11.35 -43.38
CA ILE A 376 24.81 11.88 -44.60
C ILE A 376 25.94 10.95 -45.11
N VAL A 377 25.93 10.64 -46.39
CA VAL A 377 26.98 9.85 -47.02
C VAL A 377 27.62 10.67 -48.14
N ASP A 378 28.93 10.91 -48.04
CA ASP A 378 29.69 11.50 -49.10
C ASP A 378 29.98 10.44 -50.16
N MET A 379 29.57 10.69 -51.41
CA MET A 379 29.90 9.80 -52.51
C MET A 379 31.38 10.00 -52.89
N VAL A 380 32.26 9.27 -52.26
CA VAL A 380 33.60 9.01 -52.75
C VAL A 380 33.59 7.56 -53.26
N ASP A 381 33.74 7.43 -54.59
CA ASP A 381 33.88 6.20 -55.38
C ASP A 381 32.61 5.38 -55.70
N GLY A 382 32.12 5.66 -56.90
CA GLY A 382 30.93 5.05 -57.54
C GLY A 382 31.08 3.62 -58.08
N ILE A 383 31.87 2.71 -57.48
CA ILE A 383 31.99 1.32 -57.99
C ILE A 383 31.90 0.25 -56.90
N SER A 384 32.09 0.56 -55.64
CA SER A 384 32.11 -0.49 -54.58
C SER A 384 30.75 -0.90 -54.01
N THR A 385 29.68 -0.18 -54.27
CA THR A 385 28.41 -0.27 -53.51
C THR A 385 27.42 -1.33 -54.03
N VAL A 386 27.63 -1.96 -55.16
CA VAL A 386 26.68 -2.98 -55.68
C VAL A 386 26.98 -4.40 -55.15
N LEU A 387 28.25 -4.70 -54.86
CA LEU A 387 28.65 -6.03 -54.37
C LEU A 387 28.59 -6.16 -52.84
N ASP A 388 28.65 -5.04 -52.08
CA ASP A 388 28.44 -5.05 -50.64
C ASP A 388 26.97 -5.04 -50.23
N LYS A 389 26.04 -4.76 -51.13
CA LYS A 389 24.59 -4.72 -50.88
C LYS A 389 24.00 -6.04 -50.39
N GLU A 390 24.48 -7.17 -50.91
CA GLU A 390 23.94 -8.47 -50.50
C GLU A 390 24.59 -9.04 -49.24
N ARG A 391 25.85 -8.69 -48.92
CA ARG A 391 26.51 -9.14 -47.69
C ARG A 391 26.12 -8.35 -46.43
N ASP A 392 25.88 -7.05 -46.57
CA ASP A 392 25.50 -6.18 -45.45
C ASP A 392 24.00 -6.27 -45.10
N GLU A 393 23.12 -6.66 -46.03
CA GLU A 393 21.70 -6.92 -45.71
C GLU A 393 21.54 -8.01 -44.64
N ILE A 394 22.37 -9.05 -44.69
CA ILE A 394 22.32 -10.15 -43.70
C ILE A 394 22.95 -9.76 -42.38
N SER A 395 24.02 -8.96 -42.37
CA SER A 395 24.71 -8.53 -41.16
C SER A 395 23.98 -7.40 -40.41
N GLY A 396 23.41 -6.43 -41.15
CA GLY A 396 22.62 -5.32 -40.56
C GLY A 396 21.30 -5.79 -39.97
N GLN A 397 20.60 -6.72 -40.63
CA GLN A 397 19.39 -7.34 -40.14
C GLN A 397 19.60 -8.01 -38.77
N ASN A 398 20.68 -8.77 -38.61
CA ASN A 398 20.97 -9.47 -37.36
C ASN A 398 21.32 -8.54 -36.22
N LYS A 399 21.97 -7.40 -36.49
CA LYS A 399 22.37 -6.44 -35.45
C LYS A 399 21.20 -5.59 -34.94
N LEU A 400 20.34 -5.09 -35.84
CA LEU A 400 19.13 -4.35 -35.48
C LEU A 400 18.05 -5.24 -34.85
N VAL A 401 17.84 -6.45 -35.37
CA VAL A 401 16.93 -7.45 -34.78
C VAL A 401 17.42 -7.89 -33.40
N ASN A 402 18.73 -8.03 -33.20
CA ASN A 402 19.28 -8.37 -31.88
C ASN A 402 19.21 -7.18 -30.88
N MET A 403 19.35 -5.95 -31.34
CA MET A 403 19.12 -4.77 -30.51
C MET A 403 17.64 -4.61 -30.15
N ALA A 404 16.72 -4.78 -31.08
CA ALA A 404 15.28 -4.77 -30.83
C ALA A 404 14.85 -5.92 -29.91
N LYS A 405 15.32 -7.15 -30.13
CA LYS A 405 15.07 -8.29 -29.24
C LYS A 405 15.67 -8.11 -27.85
N SER A 406 16.85 -7.51 -27.74
CA SER A 406 17.47 -7.19 -26.44
C SER A 406 16.70 -6.11 -25.68
N ALA A 407 16.14 -5.12 -26.38
CA ALA A 407 15.28 -4.10 -25.76
C ALA A 407 13.93 -4.69 -25.35
N GLN A 408 13.35 -5.58 -26.16
CA GLN A 408 12.10 -6.28 -25.88
C GLN A 408 12.25 -7.27 -24.73
N ALA A 409 13.31 -8.08 -24.69
CA ALA A 409 13.59 -9.00 -23.60
C ALA A 409 13.81 -8.27 -22.25
N LYS A 410 14.48 -7.10 -22.27
CA LYS A 410 14.60 -6.27 -21.07
C LYS A 410 13.28 -5.63 -20.64
N ALA A 411 12.39 -5.30 -21.57
CA ALA A 411 11.05 -4.82 -21.26
C ALA A 411 10.16 -5.94 -20.69
N GLU A 412 10.26 -7.16 -21.21
CA GLU A 412 9.54 -8.34 -20.73
C GLU A 412 10.03 -8.81 -19.35
N ASP A 413 11.34 -8.78 -19.07
CA ASP A 413 11.90 -9.07 -17.76
C ASP A 413 11.46 -8.03 -16.71
N ASN A 414 11.32 -6.76 -17.10
CA ASN A 414 10.78 -5.71 -16.24
C ASN A 414 9.26 -5.87 -16.00
N ILE A 415 8.49 -6.32 -17.00
CA ILE A 415 7.04 -6.60 -16.87
C ILE A 415 6.81 -7.83 -16.00
N THR A 416 7.61 -8.88 -16.12
CA THR A 416 7.50 -10.10 -15.27
C THR A 416 7.90 -9.81 -13.82
N SER A 417 8.81 -8.91 -13.56
CA SER A 417 9.13 -8.47 -12.19
C SER A 417 8.05 -7.57 -11.56
N LEU A 418 7.17 -6.99 -12.37
CA LEU A 418 6.01 -6.16 -11.96
C LEU A 418 4.69 -6.96 -11.84
N MET A 419 4.67 -8.23 -12.23
CA MET A 419 3.47 -9.10 -12.14
C MET A 419 2.83 -9.20 -10.75
N PRO A 420 3.52 -9.07 -9.60
CA PRO A 420 2.84 -9.00 -8.30
C PRO A 420 1.93 -7.79 -8.15
N TYR A 421 2.17 -6.69 -8.90
CA TYR A 421 1.40 -5.45 -8.80
C TYR A 421 0.19 -5.39 -9.73
N ALA A 422 0.27 -5.98 -10.92
CA ALA A 422 -0.83 -5.98 -11.90
C ALA A 422 -1.97 -6.94 -11.53
N PHE A 423 -1.72 -7.94 -10.68
CA PHE A 423 -2.75 -8.88 -10.22
C PHE A 423 -3.77 -8.21 -9.29
N PHE A 424 -3.39 -7.11 -8.60
CA PHE A 424 -4.27 -6.36 -7.71
C PHE A 424 -5.14 -5.32 -8.42
N GLN A 425 -4.79 -4.88 -9.63
CA GLN A 425 -5.60 -3.89 -10.38
C GLN A 425 -6.76 -4.50 -11.17
N LYS A 426 -6.82 -5.83 -11.35
CA LYS A 426 -7.91 -6.49 -12.11
C LYS A 426 -9.02 -7.10 -11.26
N ASN A 427 -8.93 -7.05 -9.93
CA ASN A 427 -9.91 -7.67 -9.02
C ASN A 427 -10.47 -6.72 -7.94
N PHE A 428 -10.47 -5.38 -8.20
CA PHE A 428 -11.22 -4.41 -7.39
C PHE A 428 -11.97 -3.45 -8.31
#